data_6060ecf8ea379c4098e4817a7075c0ab
#
_entry.id   6060ecf8ea379c4098e4817a7075c0ab
#
_cell.length_a   1.000
_cell.length_b   1.000
_cell.length_c   1.000
_cell.angle_alpha   90.00
_cell.angle_beta   90.00
_cell.angle_gamma   90.00
#
_symmetry.space_group_name_H-M   'P 1'
#
loop_
_entity.id
_entity.type
_entity.pdbx_description
1 polymer ?
#
loop_
_entity_poly.entity_id
_entity_poly.type
_entity_poly.pdbx_seq_one_letter_code
_entity_poly.pdbx_strand_id
1 'polypeptide(L)'
;SAISGYDHRDSTSVPQEVPAYHKGLTGDIKGMRIALPKEYFAEGVDAQVQAAVLKAADQYREMGAIVEEVSLPHSKYGIPAYYIIASSEASSNLQRFDGIRYGHRSTDAETLEDLYVKSRSEGFGMEVKRRIMLGTFSLSSGYYDAYFKKAGQVRTLIKQDFAKVFENYDLILGPVTTSAAFGLGEHSDDPIAMYMADLLTVPVNLAGLPAISVPAGFTKEGLPVGIQLIGNYFQEKTIYQAAYAFEQANDYYLRRPQL
;
A
#
# COMPACT_ATOMS: atom_id res chain seq x y z
N SER A 1 -2.04 16.49 -12.61
CA SER A 1 -3.00 16.75 -13.72
C SER A 1 -2.52 16.22 -15.07
N ALA A 2 -1.20 16.31 -15.40
CA ALA A 2 -0.70 15.90 -16.73
C ALA A 2 -0.89 14.40 -17.05
N ILE A 3 -0.83 13.54 -16.05
CA ILE A 3 -0.96 12.08 -16.17
C ILE A 3 -2.31 11.55 -15.68
N SER A 4 -3.25 12.43 -15.31
CA SER A 4 -4.57 12.05 -14.81
C SER A 4 -5.60 12.20 -15.91
N GLY A 5 -6.57 11.31 -15.92
CA GLY A 5 -7.71 11.39 -16.85
C GLY A 5 -8.24 10.02 -17.21
N TYR A 6 -9.37 10.05 -17.93
CA TYR A 6 -9.99 8.83 -18.41
C TYR A 6 -9.25 8.28 -19.65
N ASP A 7 -8.90 7.01 -19.60
CA ASP A 7 -8.40 6.26 -20.76
C ASP A 7 -9.47 5.23 -21.18
N HIS A 8 -10.06 5.44 -22.36
CA HIS A 8 -11.06 4.54 -22.94
C HIS A 8 -10.52 3.15 -23.33
N ARG A 9 -9.19 2.97 -23.34
CA ARG A 9 -8.53 1.68 -23.63
C ARG A 9 -8.29 0.85 -22.38
N ASP A 10 -8.44 1.46 -21.20
CA ASP A 10 -8.31 0.78 -19.92
C ASP A 10 -9.68 0.64 -19.26
N SER A 11 -10.17 -0.59 -19.16
CA SER A 11 -11.47 -0.90 -18.55
C SER A 11 -11.53 -0.60 -17.05
N THR A 12 -10.40 -0.38 -16.40
CA THR A 12 -10.32 0.02 -14.99
C THR A 12 -10.33 1.53 -14.79
N SER A 13 -10.12 2.30 -15.86
CA SER A 13 -10.17 3.76 -15.82
C SER A 13 -11.61 4.26 -15.67
N VAL A 14 -11.83 5.22 -14.77
CA VAL A 14 -13.17 5.74 -14.46
C VAL A 14 -13.40 7.04 -15.22
N PRO A 15 -14.55 7.22 -15.93
CA PRO A 15 -14.88 8.43 -16.64
C PRO A 15 -15.31 9.54 -15.66
N GLN A 16 -14.32 10.21 -15.08
CA GLN A 16 -14.50 11.26 -14.10
C GLN A 16 -13.68 12.49 -14.49
N GLU A 17 -14.20 13.67 -14.20
CA GLU A 17 -13.49 14.94 -14.38
C GLU A 17 -12.26 15.00 -13.45
N VAL A 18 -11.13 15.39 -14.02
CA VAL A 18 -9.89 15.55 -13.26
C VAL A 18 -9.84 16.92 -12.61
N PRO A 19 -9.76 17.01 -11.28
CA PRO A 19 -9.62 18.29 -10.60
C PRO A 19 -8.32 18.99 -10.96
N ALA A 20 -8.32 20.32 -10.96
CA ALA A 20 -7.11 21.12 -11.03
C ALA A 20 -6.37 21.07 -9.67
N TYR A 21 -5.66 19.96 -9.39
CA TYR A 21 -5.05 19.69 -8.08
C TYR A 21 -4.21 20.85 -7.55
N HIS A 22 -3.39 21.49 -8.41
CA HIS A 22 -2.54 22.63 -8.02
C HIS A 22 -3.31 23.86 -7.50
N LYS A 23 -4.56 24.06 -7.93
CA LYS A 23 -5.39 25.16 -7.46
C LYS A 23 -5.94 24.94 -6.04
N GLY A 24 -5.91 23.72 -5.55
CA GLY A 24 -6.36 23.36 -4.20
C GLY A 24 -5.26 23.44 -3.14
N LEU A 25 -4.01 23.72 -3.52
CA LEU A 25 -2.87 23.76 -2.62
C LEU A 25 -2.77 25.12 -1.91
N THR A 26 -3.73 25.40 -1.03
CA THR A 26 -3.84 26.68 -0.31
C THR A 26 -3.09 26.66 1.03
N GLY A 27 -2.79 25.47 1.57
CA GLY A 27 -2.27 25.29 2.92
C GLY A 27 -3.32 25.42 4.04
N ASP A 28 -4.55 25.78 3.70
CA ASP A 28 -5.66 25.87 4.66
C ASP A 28 -6.35 24.51 4.83
N ILE A 29 -6.26 23.98 6.04
CA ILE A 29 -6.87 22.71 6.46
C ILE A 29 -7.75 22.87 7.70
N LYS A 30 -8.11 24.11 8.04
CA LYS A 30 -8.95 24.39 9.20
C LYS A 30 -10.28 23.66 9.10
N GLY A 31 -10.60 22.91 10.17
CA GLY A 31 -11.82 22.11 10.26
C GLY A 31 -11.76 20.77 9.54
N MET A 32 -10.68 20.44 8.82
CA MET A 32 -10.48 19.11 8.22
C MET A 32 -10.46 18.06 9.32
N ARG A 33 -11.23 16.99 9.15
CA ARG A 33 -11.30 15.89 10.12
C ARG A 33 -10.37 14.76 9.73
N ILE A 34 -9.41 14.46 10.59
CA ILE A 34 -8.37 13.45 10.37
C ILE A 34 -8.52 12.33 11.39
N ALA A 35 -8.71 11.12 10.92
CA ALA A 35 -8.79 9.93 11.74
C ALA A 35 -7.39 9.36 12.03
N LEU A 36 -7.15 8.92 13.27
CA LEU A 36 -5.91 8.30 13.72
C LEU A 36 -6.21 6.88 14.21
N PRO A 37 -6.03 5.82 13.39
CA PRO A 37 -6.35 4.46 13.80
C PRO A 37 -5.44 3.98 14.94
N LYS A 38 -6.03 3.55 16.07
CA LYS A 38 -5.26 3.04 17.21
C LYS A 38 -4.45 1.79 16.89
N GLU A 39 -4.91 0.99 15.92
CA GLU A 39 -4.21 -0.21 15.46
C GLU A 39 -2.87 0.09 14.78
N TYR A 40 -2.67 1.33 14.30
CA TYR A 40 -1.42 1.77 13.70
C TYR A 40 -0.32 2.08 14.73
N PHE A 41 -0.67 2.07 16.01
CA PHE A 41 0.24 2.27 17.15
C PHE A 41 0.35 1.02 18.04
N ALA A 42 -0.05 -0.14 17.52
CA ALA A 42 0.05 -1.41 18.23
C ALA A 42 1.51 -1.89 18.38
N GLU A 43 1.68 -2.96 19.15
CA GLU A 43 2.96 -3.63 19.31
C GLU A 43 3.56 -4.02 17.94
N GLY A 44 4.86 -3.83 17.78
CA GLY A 44 5.59 -4.09 16.52
C GLY A 44 5.86 -2.84 15.66
N VAL A 45 5.32 -1.68 16.01
CA VAL A 45 5.69 -0.41 15.36
C VAL A 45 6.75 0.29 16.22
N ASP A 46 7.87 0.67 15.58
CA ASP A 46 9.01 1.33 16.25
C ASP A 46 8.56 2.62 16.96
N ALA A 47 9.06 2.83 18.19
CA ALA A 47 8.68 3.96 19.02
C ALA A 47 9.04 5.32 18.41
N GLN A 48 10.13 5.41 17.62
CA GLN A 48 10.52 6.65 16.94
C GLN A 48 9.58 6.95 15.78
N VAL A 49 9.11 5.91 15.07
CA VAL A 49 8.09 6.03 14.03
C VAL A 49 6.77 6.50 14.64
N GLN A 50 6.31 5.87 15.73
CA GLN A 50 5.09 6.29 16.44
C GLN A 50 5.20 7.75 16.89
N ALA A 51 6.33 8.15 17.50
CA ALA A 51 6.55 9.53 17.97
C ALA A 51 6.50 10.55 16.81
N ALA A 52 7.05 10.22 15.64
CA ALA A 52 7.01 11.10 14.47
C ALA A 52 5.57 11.29 13.96
N VAL A 53 4.77 10.23 13.93
CA VAL A 53 3.36 10.31 13.50
C VAL A 53 2.51 11.08 14.49
N LEU A 54 2.69 10.87 15.79
CA LEU A 54 1.98 11.63 16.83
C LEU A 54 2.33 13.11 16.79
N LYS A 55 3.62 13.45 16.58
CA LYS A 55 4.06 14.82 16.36
C LYS A 55 3.39 15.45 15.13
N ALA A 56 3.28 14.70 14.02
CA ALA A 56 2.57 15.18 12.84
C ALA A 56 1.07 15.40 13.13
N ALA A 57 0.44 14.51 13.91
CA ALA A 57 -0.94 14.68 14.33
C ALA A 57 -1.14 15.97 15.16
N ASP A 58 -0.21 16.28 16.06
CA ASP A 58 -0.26 17.53 16.84
C ASP A 58 -0.08 18.76 15.94
N GLN A 59 0.84 18.72 14.97
CA GLN A 59 1.00 19.79 13.99
C GLN A 59 -0.27 20.01 13.15
N TYR A 60 -0.98 18.96 12.74
CA TYR A 60 -2.28 19.10 12.08
C TYR A 60 -3.32 19.78 12.98
N ARG A 61 -3.34 19.48 14.30
CA ARG A 61 -4.21 20.17 15.28
C ARG A 61 -3.84 21.66 15.39
N GLU A 62 -2.57 21.98 15.46
CA GLU A 62 -2.08 23.37 15.50
C GLU A 62 -2.47 24.16 14.25
N MET A 63 -2.52 23.52 13.08
CA MET A 63 -3.02 24.10 11.82
C MET A 63 -4.55 24.17 11.75
N GLY A 64 -5.26 23.75 12.80
CA GLY A 64 -6.72 23.85 12.92
C GLY A 64 -7.51 22.64 12.42
N ALA A 65 -6.87 21.54 12.09
CA ALA A 65 -7.55 20.27 11.82
C ALA A 65 -8.07 19.63 13.12
N ILE A 66 -9.09 18.80 13.01
CA ILE A 66 -9.66 17.98 14.09
C ILE A 66 -9.09 16.57 13.94
N VAL A 67 -8.21 16.17 14.86
CA VAL A 67 -7.58 14.83 14.82
C VAL A 67 -8.11 13.99 15.96
N GLU A 68 -8.78 12.89 15.65
CA GLU A 68 -9.44 12.00 16.61
C GLU A 68 -9.04 10.54 16.41
N GLU A 69 -9.02 9.78 17.49
CA GLU A 69 -8.72 8.34 17.46
C GLU A 69 -9.93 7.56 16.91
N VAL A 70 -9.65 6.57 16.07
CA VAL A 70 -10.64 5.64 15.50
C VAL A 70 -10.15 4.20 15.59
N SER A 71 -10.96 3.25 15.14
CA SER A 71 -10.58 1.82 15.07
C SER A 71 -10.79 1.26 13.66
N LEU A 72 -9.80 0.47 13.19
CA LEU A 72 -9.84 -0.35 11.98
C LEU A 72 -9.62 -1.84 12.38
N PRO A 73 -10.59 -2.48 13.04
CA PRO A 73 -10.40 -3.75 13.76
C PRO A 73 -9.99 -4.93 12.87
N HIS A 74 -10.29 -4.88 11.56
CA HIS A 74 -9.95 -5.95 10.63
C HIS A 74 -8.59 -5.73 9.93
N SER A 75 -7.90 -4.61 10.14
CA SER A 75 -6.59 -4.31 9.51
C SER A 75 -5.53 -5.39 9.80
N LYS A 76 -5.55 -6.00 10.98
CA LYS A 76 -4.68 -7.11 11.39
C LYS A 76 -4.72 -8.34 10.48
N TYR A 77 -5.79 -8.50 9.72
CA TYR A 77 -5.94 -9.59 8.74
C TYR A 77 -5.48 -9.19 7.32
N GLY A 78 -4.95 -7.97 7.16
CA GLY A 78 -4.55 -7.45 5.85
C GLY A 78 -3.48 -8.30 5.17
N ILE A 79 -2.37 -8.56 5.86
CA ILE A 79 -1.25 -9.34 5.31
C ILE A 79 -1.68 -10.73 4.82
N PRO A 80 -2.28 -11.61 5.64
CA PRO A 80 -2.69 -12.93 5.16
C PRO A 80 -3.72 -12.85 4.02
N ALA A 81 -4.69 -11.93 4.07
CA ALA A 81 -5.67 -11.78 3.00
C ALA A 81 -5.01 -11.33 1.69
N TYR A 82 -4.09 -10.37 1.76
CA TYR A 82 -3.35 -9.87 0.60
C TYR A 82 -2.54 -10.97 -0.08
N TYR A 83 -1.73 -11.73 0.68
CA TYR A 83 -0.88 -12.75 0.07
C TYR A 83 -1.68 -13.87 -0.59
N ILE A 84 -2.83 -14.24 -0.04
CA ILE A 84 -3.72 -15.21 -0.68
C ILE A 84 -4.29 -14.63 -1.99
N ILE A 85 -4.86 -13.43 -1.96
CA ILE A 85 -5.49 -12.80 -3.13
C ILE A 85 -4.44 -12.50 -4.21
N ALA A 86 -3.35 -11.82 -3.84
CA ALA A 86 -2.31 -11.42 -4.79
C ALA A 86 -1.62 -12.63 -5.43
N SER A 87 -1.33 -13.69 -4.66
CA SER A 87 -0.76 -14.92 -5.20
C SER A 87 -1.73 -15.65 -6.13
N SER A 88 -3.01 -15.67 -5.79
CA SER A 88 -4.07 -16.26 -6.63
C SER A 88 -4.20 -15.52 -7.97
N GLU A 89 -4.22 -14.19 -7.93
CA GLU A 89 -4.24 -13.38 -9.15
C GLU A 89 -2.95 -13.50 -9.96
N ALA A 90 -1.78 -13.52 -9.30
CA ALA A 90 -0.50 -13.74 -9.97
C ALA A 90 -0.46 -15.09 -10.68
N SER A 91 -0.88 -16.18 -10.02
CA SER A 91 -0.98 -17.50 -10.64
C SER A 91 -1.84 -17.50 -11.89
N SER A 92 -3.01 -16.86 -11.81
CA SER A 92 -3.95 -16.76 -12.94
C SER A 92 -3.44 -15.86 -14.06
N ASN A 93 -2.90 -14.68 -13.73
CA ASN A 93 -2.46 -13.68 -14.70
C ASN A 93 -1.16 -14.08 -15.42
N LEU A 94 -0.21 -14.70 -14.70
CA LEU A 94 1.10 -15.07 -15.25
C LEU A 94 1.09 -16.37 -16.05
N GLN A 95 -0.02 -17.10 -16.11
CA GLN A 95 -0.16 -18.28 -16.97
C GLN A 95 0.06 -17.97 -18.46
N ARG A 96 -0.24 -16.74 -18.89
CA ARG A 96 -0.10 -16.30 -20.29
C ARG A 96 1.35 -16.19 -20.79
N PHE A 97 2.30 -16.09 -19.85
CA PHE A 97 3.73 -16.02 -20.20
C PHE A 97 4.29 -17.43 -20.36
N ASP A 98 4.10 -17.99 -21.53
CA ASP A 98 4.34 -19.40 -21.86
C ASP A 98 5.58 -19.61 -22.75
N GLY A 99 6.25 -18.51 -23.16
CA GLY A 99 7.37 -18.58 -24.10
C GLY A 99 6.98 -18.77 -25.56
N ILE A 100 5.67 -18.85 -25.85
CA ILE A 100 5.12 -18.97 -27.21
C ILE A 100 4.50 -17.65 -27.67
N ARG A 101 3.54 -17.13 -26.90
CA ARG A 101 2.82 -15.87 -27.18
C ARG A 101 3.47 -14.68 -26.53
N TYR A 102 3.96 -14.85 -25.28
CA TYR A 102 4.50 -13.77 -24.47
C TYR A 102 5.70 -14.22 -23.64
N GLY A 103 6.53 -13.23 -23.27
CA GLY A 103 7.61 -13.39 -22.32
C GLY A 103 8.87 -14.05 -22.90
N HIS A 104 9.73 -14.48 -21.97
CA HIS A 104 10.97 -15.18 -22.30
C HIS A 104 10.68 -16.53 -22.97
N ARG A 105 11.42 -16.84 -24.01
CA ARG A 105 11.40 -18.13 -24.72
C ARG A 105 12.75 -18.80 -24.60
N SER A 106 12.79 -20.00 -24.02
CA SER A 106 14.00 -20.81 -23.99
C SER A 106 14.43 -21.23 -25.40
N THR A 107 15.72 -21.12 -25.65
CA THR A 107 16.35 -21.55 -26.92
C THR A 107 16.82 -23.02 -26.88
N ASP A 108 16.75 -23.63 -25.72
CA ASP A 108 17.27 -25.00 -25.44
C ASP A 108 16.15 -26.03 -25.25
N ALA A 109 14.98 -25.79 -25.86
CA ALA A 109 13.83 -26.68 -25.76
C ALA A 109 13.79 -27.64 -26.95
N GLU A 110 13.71 -28.94 -26.68
CA GLU A 110 13.61 -30.00 -27.71
C GLU A 110 12.16 -30.39 -28.00
N THR A 111 11.26 -30.28 -26.97
CA THR A 111 9.85 -30.62 -27.08
C THR A 111 8.97 -29.42 -26.70
N LEU A 112 7.67 -29.49 -27.00
CA LEU A 112 6.72 -28.48 -26.57
C LEU A 112 6.62 -28.40 -25.03
N GLU A 113 6.64 -29.51 -24.34
CA GLU A 113 6.64 -29.57 -22.88
C GLU A 113 7.90 -28.92 -22.32
N ASP A 114 9.08 -29.25 -22.86
CA ASP A 114 10.34 -28.60 -22.51
C ASP A 114 10.30 -27.09 -22.70
N LEU A 115 9.69 -26.63 -23.80
CA LEU A 115 9.56 -25.21 -24.08
C LEU A 115 8.79 -24.49 -22.98
N TYR A 116 7.65 -25.02 -22.53
CA TYR A 116 6.89 -24.46 -21.42
C TYR A 116 7.68 -24.49 -20.10
N VAL A 117 8.26 -25.64 -19.77
CA VAL A 117 8.96 -25.82 -18.48
C VAL A 117 10.20 -24.92 -18.42
N LYS A 118 11.07 -24.98 -19.44
CA LYS A 118 12.31 -24.20 -19.47
C LYS A 118 12.05 -22.69 -19.55
N SER A 119 11.17 -22.25 -20.46
CA SER A 119 10.84 -20.81 -20.59
C SER A 119 10.32 -20.21 -19.27
N ARG A 120 9.44 -20.91 -18.58
CA ARG A 120 8.90 -20.44 -17.30
C ARG A 120 9.92 -20.54 -16.16
N SER A 121 10.75 -21.58 -16.17
CA SER A 121 11.81 -21.78 -15.16
C SER A 121 12.92 -20.74 -15.28
N GLU A 122 13.28 -20.34 -16.48
CA GLU A 122 14.30 -19.32 -16.76
C GLU A 122 13.74 -17.90 -16.59
N GLY A 123 12.50 -17.67 -17.08
CA GLY A 123 11.89 -16.36 -17.16
C GLY A 123 11.33 -15.81 -15.84
N PHE A 124 11.00 -16.68 -14.87
CA PHE A 124 10.47 -16.26 -13.56
C PHE A 124 11.51 -16.40 -12.46
N GLY A 125 11.71 -15.32 -11.70
CA GLY A 125 12.49 -15.34 -10.46
C GLY A 125 11.83 -16.19 -9.35
N MET A 126 12.60 -16.51 -8.31
CA MET A 126 12.17 -17.42 -7.23
C MET A 126 10.91 -16.93 -6.49
N GLU A 127 10.82 -15.63 -6.19
CA GLU A 127 9.63 -15.07 -5.51
C GLU A 127 8.37 -15.18 -6.37
N VAL A 128 8.49 -14.92 -7.68
CA VAL A 128 7.36 -15.07 -8.60
C VAL A 128 6.90 -16.52 -8.68
N LYS A 129 7.84 -17.48 -8.75
CA LYS A 129 7.54 -18.92 -8.72
C LYS A 129 6.81 -19.31 -7.42
N ARG A 130 7.28 -18.81 -6.27
CA ARG A 130 6.63 -19.03 -4.98
C ARG A 130 5.19 -18.54 -4.99
N ARG A 131 4.93 -17.33 -5.46
CA ARG A 131 3.56 -16.77 -5.57
C ARG A 131 2.67 -17.55 -6.52
N ILE A 132 3.19 -17.99 -7.66
CA ILE A 132 2.45 -18.85 -8.60
C ILE A 132 2.05 -20.16 -7.92
N MET A 133 2.96 -20.81 -7.20
CA MET A 133 2.67 -22.06 -6.49
C MET A 133 1.63 -21.88 -5.38
N LEU A 134 1.79 -20.84 -4.55
CA LEU A 134 0.82 -20.50 -3.50
C LEU A 134 -0.56 -20.17 -4.07
N GLY A 135 -0.61 -19.42 -5.17
CA GLY A 135 -1.85 -19.08 -5.84
C GLY A 135 -2.55 -20.29 -6.45
N THR A 136 -1.80 -21.18 -7.09
CA THR A 136 -2.31 -22.43 -7.63
C THR A 136 -2.90 -23.30 -6.53
N PHE A 137 -2.24 -23.39 -5.38
CA PHE A 137 -2.76 -24.10 -4.22
C PHE A 137 -4.05 -23.49 -3.70
N SER A 138 -4.09 -22.18 -3.47
CA SER A 138 -5.27 -21.49 -2.92
C SER A 138 -6.49 -21.50 -3.85
N LEU A 139 -6.26 -21.64 -5.15
CA LEU A 139 -7.35 -21.77 -6.16
C LEU A 139 -7.77 -23.21 -6.42
N SER A 140 -7.09 -24.22 -5.89
CA SER A 140 -7.40 -25.61 -6.13
C SER A 140 -8.72 -26.04 -5.47
N SER A 141 -9.38 -27.03 -6.05
CA SER A 141 -10.75 -27.45 -5.72
C SER A 141 -10.99 -27.73 -4.23
N GLY A 142 -10.02 -28.29 -3.51
CA GLY A 142 -10.16 -28.59 -2.07
C GLY A 142 -9.92 -27.39 -1.14
N TYR A 143 -9.35 -26.29 -1.64
CA TYR A 143 -8.85 -25.19 -0.81
C TYR A 143 -9.47 -23.82 -1.15
N TYR A 144 -10.16 -23.70 -2.28
CA TYR A 144 -10.73 -22.44 -2.76
C TYR A 144 -11.62 -21.74 -1.72
N ASP A 145 -12.55 -22.47 -1.11
CA ASP A 145 -13.47 -21.90 -0.12
C ASP A 145 -12.74 -21.49 1.18
N ALA A 146 -11.77 -22.29 1.61
CA ALA A 146 -11.04 -22.07 2.85
C ALA A 146 -10.05 -20.91 2.74
N TYR A 147 -9.47 -20.66 1.57
CA TYR A 147 -8.44 -19.64 1.36
C TYR A 147 -8.93 -18.47 0.52
N PHE A 148 -9.11 -18.63 -0.78
CA PHE A 148 -9.39 -17.52 -1.69
C PHE A 148 -10.71 -16.81 -1.37
N LYS A 149 -11.79 -17.57 -1.23
CA LYS A 149 -13.10 -17.03 -0.88
C LYS A 149 -13.09 -16.37 0.51
N LYS A 150 -12.42 -16.99 1.48
CA LYS A 150 -12.28 -16.44 2.83
C LYS A 150 -11.48 -15.12 2.83
N ALA A 151 -10.39 -15.06 2.08
CA ALA A 151 -9.60 -13.84 1.92
C ALA A 151 -10.43 -12.71 1.27
N GLY A 152 -11.27 -13.03 0.27
CA GLY A 152 -12.21 -12.07 -0.32
C GLY A 152 -13.24 -11.53 0.68
N GLN A 153 -13.77 -12.38 1.58
CA GLN A 153 -14.65 -11.95 2.67
C GLN A 153 -13.93 -11.02 3.66
N VAL A 154 -12.70 -11.36 4.04
CA VAL A 154 -11.87 -10.51 4.92
C VAL A 154 -11.58 -9.17 4.25
N ARG A 155 -11.24 -9.15 2.95
CA ARG A 155 -11.09 -7.90 2.19
C ARG A 155 -12.34 -7.03 2.27
N THR A 156 -13.53 -7.63 2.19
CA THR A 156 -14.80 -6.89 2.32
C THR A 156 -14.93 -6.23 3.68
N LEU A 157 -14.58 -6.92 4.77
CA LEU A 157 -14.60 -6.37 6.12
C LEU A 157 -13.60 -5.21 6.29
N ILE A 158 -12.38 -5.35 5.74
CA ILE A 158 -11.38 -4.26 5.73
C ILE A 158 -11.94 -3.04 4.98
N LYS A 159 -12.54 -3.23 3.81
CA LYS A 159 -13.18 -2.12 3.06
C LYS A 159 -14.28 -1.43 3.87
N GLN A 160 -15.09 -2.20 4.61
CA GLN A 160 -16.16 -1.67 5.46
C GLN A 160 -15.61 -0.84 6.63
N ASP A 161 -14.49 -1.25 7.23
CA ASP A 161 -13.84 -0.46 8.30
C ASP A 161 -13.46 0.94 7.77
N PHE A 162 -12.77 1.01 6.63
CA PHE A 162 -12.40 2.28 6.01
C PHE A 162 -13.64 3.10 5.62
N ALA A 163 -14.64 2.48 4.97
CA ALA A 163 -15.86 3.16 4.57
C ALA A 163 -16.57 3.82 5.77
N LYS A 164 -16.66 3.12 6.89
CA LYS A 164 -17.25 3.64 8.13
C LYS A 164 -16.48 4.84 8.69
N VAL A 165 -15.14 4.82 8.63
CA VAL A 165 -14.32 5.97 9.06
C VAL A 165 -14.59 7.16 8.15
N PHE A 166 -14.64 6.97 6.83
CA PHE A 166 -14.88 8.05 5.87
C PHE A 166 -16.33 8.60 5.86
N GLU A 167 -17.25 8.04 6.64
CA GLU A 167 -18.55 8.70 6.90
C GLU A 167 -18.40 10.00 7.70
N ASN A 168 -17.35 10.11 8.52
CA ASN A 168 -17.16 11.23 9.46
C ASN A 168 -15.80 11.93 9.35
N TYR A 169 -14.85 11.40 8.58
CA TYR A 169 -13.49 11.92 8.45
C TYR A 169 -13.12 12.12 6.99
N ASP A 170 -12.33 13.16 6.73
CA ASP A 170 -11.84 13.50 5.40
C ASP A 170 -10.61 12.68 5.02
N LEU A 171 -9.76 12.38 6.01
CA LEU A 171 -8.49 11.67 5.85
C LEU A 171 -8.23 10.71 7.02
N ILE A 172 -7.35 9.74 6.75
CA ILE A 172 -6.73 8.91 7.79
C ILE A 172 -5.23 9.20 7.77
N LEU A 173 -4.65 9.40 8.96
CA LEU A 173 -3.23 9.60 9.19
C LEU A 173 -2.63 8.37 9.87
N GLY A 174 -1.45 7.96 9.43
CA GLY A 174 -0.71 6.87 10.07
C GLY A 174 0.75 6.80 9.64
N PRO A 175 1.53 5.87 10.21
CA PRO A 175 2.87 5.56 9.72
C PRO A 175 2.79 4.84 8.38
N VAL A 176 3.83 4.96 7.55
CA VAL A 176 3.94 4.23 6.26
C VAL A 176 4.39 2.80 6.50
N THR A 177 5.44 2.64 7.32
CA THR A 177 6.08 1.36 7.65
C THR A 177 6.20 1.21 9.16
N THR A 178 6.41 0.00 9.62
CA THR A 178 6.57 -0.29 11.05
C THR A 178 7.92 0.17 11.63
N SER A 179 8.92 0.39 10.76
CA SER A 179 10.27 0.82 11.14
C SER A 179 10.85 1.80 10.11
N ALA A 180 11.96 2.45 10.43
CA ALA A 180 12.81 3.10 9.44
C ALA A 180 13.48 2.07 8.53
N ALA A 181 14.27 2.53 7.53
CA ALA A 181 15.00 1.65 6.62
C ALA A 181 15.91 0.67 7.39
N PHE A 182 15.90 -0.57 6.98
CA PHE A 182 16.79 -1.63 7.49
C PHE A 182 18.11 -1.67 6.68
N GLY A 183 19.11 -2.37 7.22
CA GLY A 183 20.43 -2.51 6.59
C GLY A 183 20.40 -3.34 5.31
N LEU A 184 21.36 -3.09 4.41
CA LEU A 184 21.52 -3.86 3.19
C LEU A 184 21.78 -5.34 3.52
N GLY A 185 20.96 -6.25 2.97
CA GLY A 185 21.03 -7.68 3.22
C GLY A 185 20.35 -8.14 4.53
N GLU A 186 19.91 -7.24 5.37
CA GLU A 186 19.08 -7.54 6.52
C GLU A 186 17.72 -8.11 6.04
N HIS A 187 17.20 -9.13 6.71
CA HIS A 187 15.96 -9.82 6.35
C HIS A 187 15.93 -10.57 5.01
N SER A 188 17.06 -10.70 4.28
CA SER A 188 17.09 -11.46 3.03
C SER A 188 16.67 -12.92 3.20
N ASP A 189 16.90 -13.49 4.36
CA ASP A 189 16.57 -14.88 4.70
C ASP A 189 15.29 -15.02 5.53
N ASP A 190 14.61 -13.91 5.86
CA ASP A 190 13.33 -13.90 6.59
C ASP A 190 12.21 -13.22 5.77
N PRO A 191 11.49 -14.00 4.93
CA PRO A 191 10.37 -13.47 4.14
C PRO A 191 9.24 -12.91 5.01
N ILE A 192 9.05 -13.42 6.24
CA ILE A 192 7.97 -12.95 7.12
C ILE A 192 8.29 -11.55 7.64
N ALA A 193 9.53 -11.29 8.06
CA ALA A 193 9.96 -9.95 8.47
C ALA A 193 9.80 -8.93 7.33
N MET A 194 10.17 -9.31 6.10
CA MET A 194 9.93 -8.49 4.91
C MET A 194 8.45 -8.20 4.68
N TYR A 195 7.58 -9.20 4.86
CA TYR A 195 6.14 -9.02 4.68
C TYR A 195 5.52 -8.12 5.75
N MET A 196 6.05 -8.12 6.97
CA MET A 196 5.58 -7.25 8.05
C MET A 196 5.88 -5.77 7.78
N ALA A 197 6.86 -5.43 6.93
CA ALA A 197 7.11 -4.06 6.51
C ALA A 197 5.89 -3.44 5.77
N ASP A 198 5.08 -4.26 5.12
CA ASP A 198 3.89 -3.85 4.37
C ASP A 198 2.60 -3.78 5.22
N LEU A 199 2.70 -4.04 6.53
CA LEU A 199 1.55 -4.19 7.43
C LEU A 199 0.55 -3.02 7.35
N LEU A 200 1.06 -1.80 7.19
CA LEU A 200 0.28 -0.57 7.26
C LEU A 200 -0.19 -0.06 5.89
N THR A 201 0.40 -0.55 4.79
CA THR A 201 0.04 -0.16 3.42
C THR A 201 -0.87 -1.16 2.72
N VAL A 202 -0.73 -2.44 3.04
CA VAL A 202 -1.54 -3.52 2.46
C VAL A 202 -3.05 -3.33 2.67
N PRO A 203 -3.56 -2.98 3.86
CA PRO A 203 -4.99 -2.75 4.05
C PRO A 203 -5.55 -1.64 3.15
N VAL A 204 -4.76 -0.59 2.89
CA VAL A 204 -5.12 0.53 1.99
C VAL A 204 -5.29 0.02 0.55
N ASN A 205 -4.34 -0.81 0.08
CA ASN A 205 -4.40 -1.46 -1.23
C ASN A 205 -5.59 -2.41 -1.35
N LEU A 206 -5.87 -3.24 -0.32
CA LEU A 206 -7.03 -4.11 -0.29
C LEU A 206 -8.35 -3.35 -0.33
N ALA A 207 -8.40 -2.19 0.30
CA ALA A 207 -9.55 -1.30 0.26
C ALA A 207 -9.67 -0.56 -1.08
N GLY A 208 -8.57 -0.38 -1.84
CA GLY A 208 -8.54 0.33 -3.12
C GLY A 208 -8.55 1.85 -2.96
N LEU A 209 -7.93 2.36 -1.91
CA LEU A 209 -7.95 3.77 -1.54
C LEU A 209 -6.69 4.51 -2.02
N PRO A 210 -6.80 5.78 -2.40
CA PRO A 210 -5.65 6.62 -2.69
C PRO A 210 -4.92 7.01 -1.40
N ALA A 211 -3.60 7.08 -1.46
CA ALA A 211 -2.77 7.53 -0.36
C ALA A 211 -1.51 8.23 -0.86
N ILE A 212 -0.90 9.04 0.02
CA ILE A 212 0.40 9.66 -0.20
C ILE A 212 1.30 9.44 1.02
N SER A 213 2.59 9.27 0.79
CA SER A 213 3.61 9.33 1.84
C SER A 213 4.35 10.65 1.76
N VAL A 214 4.54 11.30 2.91
CA VAL A 214 5.32 12.52 3.03
C VAL A 214 6.35 12.39 4.16
N PRO A 215 7.56 13.00 4.03
CA PRO A 215 8.55 13.00 5.10
C PRO A 215 8.02 13.71 6.35
N ALA A 216 8.17 13.08 7.52
CA ALA A 216 7.66 13.59 8.79
C ALA A 216 8.72 13.71 9.90
N GLY A 217 9.97 13.43 9.59
CA GLY A 217 11.08 13.53 10.53
C GLY A 217 12.18 12.53 10.25
N PHE A 218 13.01 12.36 11.26
CA PHE A 218 14.17 11.46 11.20
C PHE A 218 14.31 10.73 12.54
N THR A 219 14.83 9.50 12.50
CA THR A 219 15.24 8.77 13.70
C THR A 219 16.46 9.44 14.33
N LYS A 220 16.86 8.98 15.50
CA LYS A 220 18.10 9.44 16.18
C LYS A 220 19.35 9.15 15.34
N GLU A 221 19.30 8.10 14.54
CA GLU A 221 20.35 7.68 13.60
C GLU A 221 20.35 8.50 12.29
N GLY A 222 19.36 9.38 12.10
CA GLY A 222 19.23 10.22 10.91
C GLY A 222 18.48 9.56 9.75
N LEU A 223 17.86 8.41 9.94
CA LEU A 223 17.05 7.74 8.92
C LEU A 223 15.68 8.44 8.78
N PRO A 224 15.18 8.66 7.56
CA PRO A 224 13.91 9.34 7.35
C PRO A 224 12.73 8.50 7.84
N VAL A 225 11.74 9.18 8.39
CA VAL A 225 10.43 8.62 8.77
C VAL A 225 9.34 9.31 7.96
N GLY A 226 8.43 8.53 7.38
CA GLY A 226 7.27 9.03 6.64
C GLY A 226 5.96 8.86 7.41
N ILE A 227 5.02 9.77 7.14
CA ILE A 227 3.61 9.58 7.43
C ILE A 227 2.86 9.25 6.15
N GLN A 228 1.76 8.49 6.25
CA GLN A 228 0.81 8.34 5.15
C GLN A 228 -0.49 9.09 5.45
N LEU A 229 -1.03 9.71 4.41
CA LEU A 229 -2.35 10.28 4.39
C LEU A 229 -3.20 9.48 3.40
N ILE A 230 -4.28 8.91 3.89
CA ILE A 230 -5.17 8.05 3.12
C ILE A 230 -6.48 8.81 2.94
N GLY A 231 -6.97 8.91 1.71
CA GLY A 231 -8.25 9.53 1.39
C GLY A 231 -9.31 8.52 0.96
N ASN A 232 -10.55 8.97 0.89
CA ASN A 232 -11.62 8.19 0.27
C ASN A 232 -11.42 8.11 -1.24
N TYR A 233 -12.18 7.28 -1.93
CA TYR A 233 -12.13 7.13 -3.39
C TYR A 233 -12.19 8.49 -4.10
N PHE A 234 -11.24 8.74 -5.00
CA PHE A 234 -11.14 9.96 -5.80
C PHE A 234 -10.98 11.27 -5.00
N GLN A 235 -10.51 11.18 -3.74
CA GLN A 235 -10.22 12.33 -2.90
C GLN A 235 -8.74 12.72 -2.89
N GLU A 236 -8.02 12.50 -3.98
CA GLU A 236 -6.61 12.86 -4.12
C GLU A 236 -6.38 14.35 -3.88
N LYS A 237 -7.36 15.21 -4.23
CA LYS A 237 -7.29 16.66 -3.96
C LYS A 237 -7.18 16.95 -2.46
N THR A 238 -7.97 16.28 -1.63
CA THR A 238 -7.96 16.43 -0.17
C THR A 238 -6.63 15.94 0.41
N ILE A 239 -6.12 14.80 -0.11
CA ILE A 239 -4.81 14.27 0.25
C ILE A 239 -3.70 15.28 -0.05
N TYR A 240 -3.66 15.82 -1.27
CA TYR A 240 -2.65 16.81 -1.68
C TYR A 240 -2.74 18.10 -0.85
N GLN A 241 -3.93 18.56 -0.51
CA GLN A 241 -4.12 19.74 0.32
C GLN A 241 -3.52 19.56 1.72
N ALA A 242 -3.78 18.42 2.37
CA ALA A 242 -3.22 18.12 3.68
C ALA A 242 -1.70 17.88 3.62
N ALA A 243 -1.21 17.14 2.62
CA ALA A 243 0.22 16.92 2.41
C ALA A 243 0.96 18.25 2.19
N TYR A 244 0.41 19.11 1.34
CA TYR A 244 0.99 20.43 1.08
C TYR A 244 1.02 21.30 2.34
N ALA A 245 -0.05 21.36 3.11
CA ALA A 245 -0.08 22.10 4.37
C ALA A 245 1.02 21.63 5.33
N PHE A 246 1.22 20.32 5.44
CA PHE A 246 2.27 19.75 6.29
C PHE A 246 3.68 20.08 5.77
N GLU A 247 3.92 19.97 4.46
CA GLU A 247 5.21 20.33 3.86
C GLU A 247 5.55 21.82 4.00
N GLN A 248 4.52 22.72 3.92
CA GLN A 248 4.78 24.16 4.12
C GLN A 248 5.10 24.51 5.58
N ALA A 249 4.65 23.71 6.55
CA ALA A 249 4.97 23.86 7.96
C ALA A 249 6.30 23.21 8.35
N ASN A 250 6.92 22.44 7.46
CA ASN A 250 8.12 21.64 7.72
C ASN A 250 9.08 21.69 6.53
N ASP A 251 10.37 21.52 6.81
CA ASP A 251 11.44 21.50 5.80
C ASP A 251 12.09 20.10 5.65
N TYR A 252 11.43 19.05 6.15
CA TYR A 252 11.99 17.68 6.12
C TYR A 252 12.37 17.22 4.71
N TYR A 253 11.60 17.60 3.70
CA TYR A 253 11.83 17.25 2.30
C TYR A 253 13.07 17.91 1.68
N LEU A 254 13.62 18.95 2.31
CA LEU A 254 14.84 19.64 1.86
C LEU A 254 16.12 18.92 2.29
N ARG A 255 16.05 18.09 3.33
CA ARG A 255 17.23 17.37 3.83
C ARG A 255 17.70 16.32 2.83
N ARG A 256 19.00 16.23 2.68
CA ARG A 256 19.66 15.23 1.81
C ARG A 256 20.61 14.40 2.66
N PRO A 257 20.84 13.10 2.31
CA PRO A 257 21.87 12.31 2.99
C PRO A 257 23.22 12.94 2.78
N GLN A 258 24.06 12.85 3.79
CA GLN A 258 25.49 13.17 3.67
C GLN A 258 26.16 11.87 3.20
N LEU A 259 26.57 11.85 1.93
CA LEU A 259 27.28 10.74 1.30
C LEU A 259 28.78 10.95 1.44
#